data_050e9c2c8df352035beb4508fe3bc18c
#
_entry.id   050e9c2c8df352035beb4508fe3bc18c
#
_cell.length_a   1.000
_cell.length_b   1.000
_cell.length_c   1.000
_cell.angle_alpha   90.00
_cell.angle_beta   90.00
_cell.angle_gamma   90.00
#
_symmetry.space_group_name_H-M   'P 1'
#
loop_
_entity.id
_entity.type
_entity.pdbx_description
1 polymer ?
#
loop_
_entity_poly.entity_id
_entity_poly.type
_entity_poly.pdbx_seq_one_letter_code
_entity_poly.pdbx_strand_id
1 'polypeptide(L)'
;AGRVVRPLGEIFGLSNFGVNLVALAPAAVSALRHSHSRQDEFIYVLSGTPTLRYGEDEYLMASGECLGFKGGNGLAHQLLNAGEVDAVYLELGDRLAGDTVQYPDDDLALVQDADGAWAARHKDGTPYQEPLTFGKA
;
A
#
# COMPACT_ATOMS: atom_id res chain seq x y z
N ALA A 1 -11.01 -1.76 -9.33
CA ALA A 1 -10.90 -2.49 -10.59
C ALA A 1 -9.54 -2.22 -11.21
N GLY A 2 -9.02 -3.19 -11.94
CA GLY A 2 -7.72 -3.06 -12.60
C GLY A 2 -6.50 -3.39 -11.76
N ARG A 3 -6.69 -3.81 -10.53
CA ARG A 3 -5.62 -4.27 -9.64
C ARG A 3 -5.83 -5.74 -9.31
N VAL A 4 -4.86 -6.57 -9.63
CA VAL A 4 -4.87 -8.00 -9.30
C VAL A 4 -3.75 -8.26 -8.31
N VAL A 5 -4.07 -8.82 -7.16
CA VAL A 5 -3.11 -9.15 -6.10
C VAL A 5 -3.04 -10.65 -5.92
N ARG A 6 -1.83 -11.18 -5.95
CA ARG A 6 -1.55 -12.59 -5.64
C ARG A 6 -0.71 -12.65 -4.37
N PRO A 7 -1.30 -13.08 -3.25
CA PRO A 7 -0.60 -13.10 -1.96
C PRO A 7 0.34 -14.31 -1.86
N LEU A 8 1.54 -14.17 -2.39
CA LEU A 8 2.51 -15.27 -2.49
C LEU A 8 2.93 -15.80 -1.12
N GLY A 9 3.05 -14.93 -0.13
CA GLY A 9 3.44 -15.34 1.22
C GLY A 9 2.47 -16.29 1.87
N GLU A 10 1.18 -16.17 1.57
CA GLU A 10 0.15 -17.05 2.13
C GLU A 10 0.29 -18.49 1.64
N ILE A 11 0.83 -18.71 0.45
CA ILE A 11 1.07 -20.05 -0.11
C ILE A 11 1.97 -20.87 0.83
N PHE A 12 2.89 -20.19 1.50
CA PHE A 12 3.89 -20.82 2.38
C PHE A 12 3.59 -20.63 3.87
N GLY A 13 2.44 -20.05 4.21
CA GLY A 13 2.06 -19.79 5.59
C GLY A 13 2.93 -18.73 6.28
N LEU A 14 3.51 -17.79 5.54
CA LEU A 14 4.33 -16.73 6.11
C LEU A 14 3.44 -15.72 6.85
N SER A 15 3.76 -15.44 8.09
CA SER A 15 2.96 -14.58 8.96
C SER A 15 3.66 -13.30 9.41
N ASN A 16 4.99 -13.24 9.36
CA ASN A 16 5.75 -12.09 9.85
C ASN A 16 5.74 -10.91 8.86
N PHE A 17 5.54 -11.19 7.60
CA PHE A 17 5.45 -10.18 6.55
C PHE A 17 4.57 -10.67 5.41
N GLY A 18 4.06 -9.73 4.63
CA GLY A 18 3.32 -10.01 3.40
C GLY A 18 4.21 -9.91 2.18
N VAL A 19 4.02 -10.80 1.21
CA VAL A 19 4.65 -10.73 -0.11
C VAL A 19 3.55 -10.89 -1.14
N ASN A 20 3.32 -9.87 -1.93
CA ASN A 20 2.30 -9.86 -2.97
C ASN A 20 2.92 -9.63 -4.33
N LEU A 21 2.43 -10.37 -5.31
CA LEU A 21 2.65 -10.06 -6.72
C LEU A 21 1.45 -9.27 -7.21
N VAL A 22 1.67 -8.04 -7.66
CA VAL A 22 0.60 -7.13 -8.05
C VAL A 22 0.71 -6.81 -9.53
N ALA A 23 -0.41 -6.92 -10.24
CA ALA A 23 -0.55 -6.42 -11.60
C ALA A 23 -1.53 -5.25 -11.60
N LEU A 24 -1.10 -4.13 -12.13
CA LEU A 24 -1.86 -2.89 -12.18
C LEU A 24 -2.16 -2.55 -13.63
N ALA A 25 -3.42 -2.62 -14.01
CA ALA A 25 -3.84 -2.31 -15.37
C ALA A 25 -3.65 -0.81 -15.68
N PRO A 26 -3.61 -0.43 -16.97
CA PRO A 26 -3.58 0.99 -17.33
C PRO A 26 -4.69 1.79 -16.65
N ALA A 27 -4.37 2.99 -16.19
CA ALA A 27 -5.22 3.91 -15.44
C ALA A 27 -5.58 3.46 -14.02
N ALA A 28 -5.15 2.28 -13.57
CA ALA A 28 -5.41 1.82 -12.21
C ALA A 28 -4.43 2.41 -11.21
N VAL A 29 -4.87 2.49 -9.93
CA VAL A 29 -4.03 2.89 -8.80
C VAL A 29 -3.89 1.75 -7.82
N SER A 30 -2.78 1.72 -7.08
CA SER A 30 -2.48 0.64 -6.14
C SER A 30 -3.39 0.68 -4.92
N ALA A 31 -3.60 1.85 -4.37
CA ALA A 31 -4.39 2.12 -3.18
C ALA A 31 -4.56 3.63 -3.05
N LEU A 32 -5.34 4.08 -2.07
CA LEU A 32 -5.33 5.48 -1.67
C LEU A 32 -3.93 5.87 -1.18
N ARG A 33 -3.53 7.09 -1.44
CA ARG A 33 -2.22 7.59 -0.99
C ARG A 33 -2.15 7.55 0.54
N HIS A 34 -1.13 6.88 1.08
CA HIS A 34 -1.06 6.59 2.52
C HIS A 34 0.37 6.45 3.03
N SER A 35 0.51 6.56 4.36
CA SER A 35 1.75 6.27 5.07
C SER A 35 1.47 5.45 6.32
N HIS A 36 2.43 4.64 6.72
CA HIS A 36 2.38 3.83 7.93
C HIS A 36 3.20 4.45 9.05
N SER A 37 2.70 4.36 10.29
CA SER A 37 3.44 4.87 11.45
C SER A 37 4.60 3.97 11.87
N ARG A 38 4.49 2.66 11.64
CA ARG A 38 5.47 1.67 12.10
C ARG A 38 5.90 0.66 11.04
N GLN A 39 4.98 0.15 10.25
CA GLN A 39 5.29 -0.90 9.28
C GLN A 39 6.11 -0.36 8.12
N ASP A 40 7.15 -1.10 7.76
CA ASP A 40 7.93 -0.85 6.56
C ASP A 40 7.31 -1.53 5.37
N GLU A 41 7.41 -0.91 4.20
CA GLU A 41 6.98 -1.49 2.95
C GLU A 41 8.09 -1.39 1.89
N PHE A 42 8.01 -2.25 0.88
CA PHE A 42 9.00 -2.30 -0.19
C PHE A 42 8.33 -2.73 -1.48
N ILE A 43 8.75 -2.13 -2.59
CA ILE A 43 8.30 -2.52 -3.92
C ILE A 43 9.50 -2.78 -4.83
N TYR A 44 9.33 -3.76 -5.74
CA TYR A 44 10.29 -4.08 -6.78
C TYR A 44 9.55 -4.24 -8.10
N VAL A 45 9.85 -3.41 -9.09
CA VAL A 45 9.16 -3.43 -10.38
C VAL A 45 9.71 -4.54 -11.26
N LEU A 46 8.85 -5.42 -11.73
CA LEU A 46 9.20 -6.54 -12.60
C LEU A 46 9.00 -6.19 -14.08
N SER A 47 7.90 -5.52 -14.41
CA SER A 47 7.58 -5.12 -15.79
C SER A 47 6.64 -3.93 -15.81
N GLY A 48 6.58 -3.26 -16.96
CA GLY A 48 5.82 -2.03 -17.09
C GLY A 48 6.55 -0.83 -16.49
N THR A 49 5.86 0.30 -16.45
CA THR A 49 6.44 1.57 -15.99
C THR A 49 5.44 2.31 -15.09
N PRO A 50 5.22 1.83 -13.86
CA PRO A 50 4.31 2.53 -12.94
C PRO A 50 4.91 3.86 -12.50
N THR A 51 4.02 4.82 -12.22
CA THR A 51 4.39 6.09 -11.61
C THR A 51 4.23 5.97 -10.10
N LEU A 52 5.27 6.28 -9.36
CA LEU A 52 5.25 6.34 -7.91
C LEU A 52 5.05 7.79 -7.48
N ARG A 53 4.02 8.04 -6.67
CA ARG A 53 3.87 9.27 -5.91
C ARG A 53 4.40 9.02 -4.51
N TYR A 54 5.39 9.81 -4.10
CA TYR A 54 6.01 9.65 -2.79
C TYR A 54 6.32 11.02 -2.19
N GLY A 55 5.62 11.36 -1.09
CA GLY A 55 5.64 12.71 -0.56
C GLY A 55 5.13 13.70 -1.62
N GLU A 56 5.92 14.71 -1.93
CA GLU A 56 5.61 15.71 -2.96
C GLU A 56 6.21 15.39 -4.33
N ASP A 57 6.89 14.24 -4.46
CA ASP A 57 7.62 13.87 -5.67
C ASP A 57 6.88 12.78 -6.45
N GLU A 58 7.19 12.72 -7.74
CA GLU A 58 6.75 11.64 -8.62
C GLU A 58 7.95 11.02 -9.33
N TYR A 59 7.93 9.69 -9.43
CA TYR A 59 8.98 8.94 -10.11
C TYR A 59 8.36 7.95 -11.10
N LEU A 60 8.83 7.98 -12.34
CA LEU A 60 8.50 6.91 -13.28
C LEU A 60 9.46 5.76 -13.04
N MET A 61 8.93 4.64 -12.58
CA MET A 61 9.74 3.48 -12.24
C MET A 61 9.86 2.53 -13.43
N ALA A 62 11.07 2.06 -13.68
CA ALA A 62 11.36 1.07 -14.71
C ALA A 62 11.52 -0.32 -14.12
N SER A 63 11.47 -1.34 -14.99
CA SER A 63 11.74 -2.73 -14.61
C SER A 63 13.11 -2.85 -13.95
N GLY A 64 13.17 -3.56 -12.83
CA GLY A 64 14.39 -3.72 -12.02
C GLY A 64 14.63 -2.63 -10.99
N GLU A 65 13.84 -1.57 -10.98
CA GLU A 65 13.93 -0.54 -9.97
C GLU A 65 13.09 -0.89 -8.74
N CYS A 66 13.54 -0.45 -7.56
CA CYS A 66 12.89 -0.72 -6.30
C CYS A 66 12.92 0.49 -5.39
N LEU A 67 12.04 0.49 -4.38
CA LEU A 67 12.03 1.54 -3.37
C LEU A 67 11.42 1.01 -2.08
N GLY A 68 11.99 1.42 -0.95
CA GLY A 68 11.46 1.11 0.37
C GLY A 68 10.77 2.32 1.00
N PHE A 69 9.72 2.04 1.74
CA PHE A 69 8.93 3.05 2.47
C PHE A 69 9.10 2.81 3.95
N LYS A 70 9.94 3.60 4.58
CA LYS A 70 10.21 3.48 6.02
C LYS A 70 8.99 3.88 6.82
N GLY A 71 8.54 3.01 7.71
CA GLY A 71 7.48 3.34 8.68
C GLY A 71 7.90 4.51 9.55
N GLY A 72 6.95 5.42 9.78
CA GLY A 72 7.17 6.57 10.66
C GLY A 72 7.81 7.79 10.01
N ASN A 73 8.15 7.77 8.73
CA ASN A 73 8.75 8.95 8.07
C ASN A 73 7.71 9.99 7.61
N GLY A 74 6.42 9.69 7.70
CA GLY A 74 5.34 10.63 7.36
C GLY A 74 5.13 10.86 5.86
N LEU A 75 5.89 10.21 5.00
CA LEU A 75 5.77 10.38 3.55
C LEU A 75 4.78 9.37 2.97
N ALA A 76 3.66 9.87 2.47
CA ALA A 76 2.63 9.05 1.87
C ALA A 76 3.00 8.62 0.44
N HIS A 77 2.61 7.42 0.06
CA HIS A 77 2.89 6.88 -1.25
C HIS A 77 1.68 6.25 -1.92
N GLN A 78 1.74 6.18 -3.24
CA GLN A 78 0.74 5.55 -4.09
C GLN A 78 1.41 5.23 -5.43
N LEU A 79 1.08 4.07 -6.00
CA LEU A 79 1.45 3.74 -7.37
C LEU A 79 0.25 3.96 -8.29
N LEU A 80 0.51 4.46 -9.47
CA LEU A 80 -0.49 4.51 -10.53
C LEU A 80 0.14 4.05 -11.85
N ASN A 81 -0.67 3.47 -12.71
CA ASN A 81 -0.21 3.06 -14.02
C ASN A 81 -0.75 4.03 -15.09
N ALA A 82 0.07 4.99 -15.47
CA ALA A 82 -0.26 5.93 -16.55
C ALA A 82 0.22 5.43 -17.92
N GLY A 83 0.78 4.21 -17.98
CA GLY A 83 1.21 3.58 -19.22
C GLY A 83 0.09 2.84 -19.95
N GLU A 84 0.46 2.17 -21.04
CA GLU A 84 -0.49 1.47 -21.91
C GLU A 84 -0.51 -0.04 -21.70
N VAL A 85 0.42 -0.58 -20.91
CA VAL A 85 0.49 -2.01 -20.58
C VAL A 85 0.46 -2.18 -19.06
N ASP A 86 0.15 -3.38 -18.60
CA ASP A 86 0.16 -3.69 -17.17
C ASP A 86 1.52 -3.37 -16.54
N ALA A 87 1.49 -2.84 -15.33
CA ALA A 87 2.65 -2.73 -14.48
C ALA A 87 2.61 -3.86 -13.46
N VAL A 88 3.70 -4.62 -13.36
CA VAL A 88 3.80 -5.76 -12.46
C VAL A 88 4.93 -5.52 -11.47
N TYR A 89 4.64 -5.69 -10.20
CA TYR A 89 5.62 -5.46 -9.15
C TYR A 89 5.41 -6.39 -7.96
N LEU A 90 6.48 -6.63 -7.22
CA LEU A 90 6.41 -7.26 -5.91
C LEU A 90 6.20 -6.17 -4.86
N GLU A 91 5.34 -6.46 -3.91
CA GLU A 91 5.03 -5.61 -2.78
C GLU A 91 5.26 -6.40 -1.50
N LEU A 92 6.12 -5.89 -0.64
CA LEU A 92 6.44 -6.52 0.64
C LEU A 92 6.12 -5.54 1.75
N GLY A 93 5.60 -6.07 2.85
CA GLY A 93 5.36 -5.27 4.05
C GLY A 93 5.44 -6.13 5.29
N ASP A 94 6.02 -5.57 6.37
CA ASP A 94 5.99 -6.26 7.64
C ASP A 94 4.58 -6.22 8.26
N ARG A 95 4.40 -6.97 9.34
CA ARG A 95 3.12 -7.03 10.07
C ARG A 95 3.29 -6.63 11.53
N LEU A 96 4.19 -5.68 11.78
CA LEU A 96 4.41 -5.17 13.13
C LEU A 96 3.11 -4.60 13.70
N ALA A 97 2.74 -5.04 14.90
CA ALA A 97 1.50 -4.61 15.55
C ALA A 97 1.55 -3.15 16.01
N GLY A 98 0.37 -2.56 16.20
CA GLY A 98 0.26 -1.18 16.70
C GLY A 98 0.50 -0.13 15.61
N ASP A 99 0.36 -0.49 14.36
CA ASP A 99 0.52 0.41 13.24
C ASP A 99 -0.69 1.35 13.08
N THR A 100 -0.47 2.49 12.48
CA THR A 100 -1.50 3.44 12.08
C THR A 100 -1.25 3.84 10.63
N VAL A 101 -2.31 3.84 9.81
CA VAL A 101 -2.22 4.27 8.43
C VAL A 101 -2.89 5.62 8.29
N GLN A 102 -2.16 6.60 7.75
CA GLN A 102 -2.64 7.95 7.49
C GLN A 102 -2.89 8.15 6.00
N TYR A 103 -4.00 8.81 5.69
CA TYR A 103 -4.43 9.09 4.31
C TYR A 103 -4.51 10.62 4.16
N PRO A 104 -3.47 11.28 3.62
CA PRO A 104 -3.42 12.75 3.61
C PRO A 104 -4.52 13.42 2.78
N ASP A 105 -5.04 12.72 1.77
CA ASP A 105 -6.02 13.27 0.84
C ASP A 105 -7.47 12.90 1.19
N ASP A 106 -7.67 12.07 2.22
CA ASP A 106 -8.97 11.52 2.57
C ASP A 106 -9.27 11.70 4.06
N ASP A 107 -10.55 11.73 4.41
CA ASP A 107 -10.98 11.76 5.82
C ASP A 107 -10.96 10.35 6.39
N LEU A 108 -9.77 9.81 6.51
CA LEU A 108 -9.57 8.41 6.87
C LEU A 108 -8.24 8.23 7.60
N ALA A 109 -8.27 7.40 8.63
CA ALA A 109 -7.11 6.79 9.24
C ALA A 109 -7.47 5.36 9.60
N LEU A 110 -6.52 4.44 9.49
CA LEU A 110 -6.65 3.09 10.00
C LEU A 110 -5.79 2.95 11.25
N VAL A 111 -6.35 2.38 12.30
CA VAL A 111 -5.66 2.16 13.58
C VAL A 111 -5.72 0.68 13.89
N GLN A 112 -4.57 0.10 14.20
CA GLN A 112 -4.47 -1.30 14.60
C GLN A 112 -4.39 -1.40 16.12
N ASP A 113 -5.20 -2.27 16.70
CA ASP A 113 -5.14 -2.55 18.13
C ASP A 113 -4.01 -3.53 18.47
N ALA A 114 -3.85 -3.82 19.78
CA ALA A 114 -2.82 -4.74 20.25
C ALA A 114 -2.99 -6.18 19.73
N ASP A 115 -4.20 -6.57 19.35
CA ASP A 115 -4.51 -7.89 18.81
C ASP A 115 -4.35 -7.95 17.28
N GLY A 116 -3.97 -6.83 16.65
CA GLY A 116 -3.78 -6.75 15.22
C GLY A 116 -5.06 -6.45 14.42
N ALA A 117 -6.18 -6.17 15.09
CA ALA A 117 -7.42 -5.81 14.42
C ALA A 117 -7.39 -4.34 13.99
N TRP A 118 -7.84 -4.09 12.75
CA TRP A 118 -7.88 -2.75 12.16
C TRP A 118 -9.24 -2.09 12.34
N ALA A 119 -9.24 -0.80 12.66
CA ALA A 119 -10.44 0.03 12.74
C ALA A 119 -10.27 1.28 11.90
N ALA A 120 -11.31 1.65 11.16
CA ALA A 120 -11.34 2.88 10.38
C ALA A 120 -11.88 4.03 11.24
N ARG A 121 -11.25 5.19 11.11
CA ARG A 121 -11.62 6.42 11.83
C ARG A 121 -11.58 7.61 10.89
N HIS A 122 -12.38 8.63 11.21
CA HIS A 122 -12.21 9.97 10.67
C HIS A 122 -10.89 10.58 11.17
N LYS A 123 -10.40 11.61 10.51
CA LYS A 123 -9.17 12.29 10.94
C LYS A 123 -9.27 12.92 12.33
N ASP A 124 -10.47 13.25 12.78
CA ASP A 124 -10.70 13.76 14.13
C ASP A 124 -10.71 12.66 15.21
N GLY A 125 -10.54 11.39 14.81
CA GLY A 125 -10.51 10.23 15.70
C GLY A 125 -11.84 9.56 15.93
N THR A 126 -12.94 10.11 15.42
CA THR A 126 -14.25 9.46 15.57
C THR A 126 -14.36 8.23 14.67
N PRO A 127 -14.95 7.13 15.16
CA PRO A 127 -15.07 5.92 14.37
C PRO A 127 -16.11 6.09 13.24
N TYR A 128 -15.88 5.38 12.12
CA TYR A 128 -16.93 5.21 11.13
C TYR A 128 -18.00 4.27 11.70
N GLN A 129 -19.26 4.62 11.48
CA GLN A 129 -20.38 3.86 12.03
C GLN A 129 -20.70 2.62 11.21
N GLU A 130 -20.42 2.68 9.91
CA GLU A 130 -20.65 1.57 8.99
C GLU A 130 -19.32 0.90 8.64
N PRO A 131 -19.30 -0.43 8.45
CA PRO A 131 -18.10 -1.10 7.98
C PRO A 131 -17.64 -0.54 6.64
N LEU A 132 -16.36 -0.19 6.55
CA LEU A 132 -15.77 0.24 5.30
C LEU A 132 -15.08 -0.95 4.63
N THR A 133 -15.29 -1.08 3.32
CA THR A 133 -14.60 -2.09 2.53
C THR A 133 -13.43 -1.43 1.81
N PHE A 134 -12.23 -1.90 2.14
CA PHE A 134 -11.01 -1.46 1.48
C PHE A 134 -10.54 -2.55 0.53
N GLY A 135 -10.01 -2.15 -0.62
CA GLY A 135 -9.24 -3.06 -1.44
C GLY A 135 -8.06 -3.58 -0.61
N LYS A 136 -7.76 -4.87 -0.72
CA LYS A 136 -6.61 -5.42 0.00
C LYS A 136 -5.34 -4.74 -0.48
N ALA A 137 -4.65 -4.15 0.44
CA ALA A 137 -3.33 -3.60 0.19
C ALA A 137 -2.33 -4.74 0.07
#